data_dd185979821de64331a03a34459384af
#
_entry.id   dd185979821de64331a03a34459384af
#
_cell.length_a   1.000
_cell.length_b   1.000
_cell.length_c   1.000
_cell.angle_alpha   90.00
_cell.angle_beta   90.00
_cell.angle_gamma   90.00
#
_symmetry.space_group_name_H-M   'P 1'
#
loop_
_entity.id
_entity.type
_entity.pdbx_description
1 polymer ?
#
loop_
_entity_poly.entity_id
_entity_poly.type
_entity_poly.pdbx_seq_one_letter_code
_entity_poly.pdbx_strand_id
1 'polypeptide(L)'
;MLRKFSFTVLAVSLCAVSAQTTPSVDDLIARHLTAIGGADKLKAISTLKITGRGVAQGKEVPITLYIKRPGLVRSESNVQGESVVQAFDGKRSWSINPLMGNGGPAYAGEAESNNARERAESQLDGPLVDYKAKGSTVELQGKEDVEGSPAYKIKITTRGGTSIYCFLDAETYLETKVITKVVGGGGEFEVTALQGNFKPEGGVLMPHSIDQSIGTLVVLNLVIEKVEVNIPIADSVFQLPVPDAGKQ
;
A
#
# COMPACT_ATOMS: atom_id res chain seq x y z
N MET A 1 -65.95 55.23 -2.86
CA MET A 1 -64.48 55.05 -2.62
C MET A 1 -64.22 53.59 -2.16
N LEU A 2 -63.86 52.74 -3.06
CA LEU A 2 -63.52 51.33 -2.72
C LEU A 2 -61.98 51.18 -2.59
N ARG A 3 -61.50 50.88 -1.42
CA ARG A 3 -60.07 50.54 -1.14
C ARG A 3 -59.84 49.06 -1.45
N LYS A 4 -59.02 48.80 -2.48
CA LYS A 4 -58.55 47.45 -2.79
C LYS A 4 -57.40 47.09 -1.82
N PHE A 5 -57.60 46.07 -1.02
CA PHE A 5 -56.53 45.42 -0.24
C PHE A 5 -55.82 44.42 -1.12
N SER A 6 -54.54 44.68 -1.43
CA SER A 6 -53.66 43.67 -2.07
C SER A 6 -53.06 42.78 -0.99
N PHE A 7 -53.35 41.48 -1.03
CA PHE A 7 -52.71 40.47 -0.22
C PHE A 7 -51.44 40.01 -0.93
N THR A 8 -50.26 40.35 -0.41
CA THR A 8 -48.98 39.82 -0.90
C THR A 8 -48.73 38.51 -0.18
N VAL A 9 -48.78 37.38 -0.92
CA VAL A 9 -48.42 36.04 -0.42
C VAL A 9 -46.89 35.91 -0.47
N LEU A 10 -46.28 35.89 0.71
CA LEU A 10 -44.85 35.62 0.87
C LEU A 10 -44.61 34.10 0.77
N ALA A 11 -44.10 33.62 -0.35
CA ALA A 11 -43.69 32.22 -0.53
C ALA A 11 -42.38 31.97 0.22
N VAL A 12 -42.44 31.31 1.37
CA VAL A 12 -41.27 30.82 2.09
C VAL A 12 -40.77 29.55 1.40
N SER A 13 -39.69 29.68 0.65
CA SER A 13 -38.99 28.54 0.03
C SER A 13 -38.21 27.78 1.11
N LEU A 14 -38.68 26.60 1.50
CA LEU A 14 -38.00 25.70 2.42
C LEU A 14 -36.88 25.00 1.64
N CYS A 15 -35.64 25.52 1.73
CA CYS A 15 -34.48 24.77 1.28
C CYS A 15 -34.27 23.52 2.18
N ALA A 16 -34.65 22.35 1.70
CA ALA A 16 -34.32 21.10 2.35
C ALA A 16 -32.80 20.92 2.29
N VAL A 17 -32.12 21.15 3.41
CA VAL A 17 -30.71 20.76 3.58
C VAL A 17 -30.71 19.24 3.70
N SER A 18 -30.37 18.55 2.61
CA SER A 18 -30.06 17.12 2.63
C SER A 18 -28.88 16.91 3.55
N ALA A 19 -29.10 16.40 4.75
CA ALA A 19 -28.04 15.92 5.61
C ALA A 19 -27.32 14.77 4.85
N GLN A 20 -26.15 15.05 4.31
CA GLN A 20 -25.29 14.01 3.75
C GLN A 20 -24.83 13.13 4.90
N THR A 21 -25.41 11.94 5.02
CA THR A 21 -24.96 10.94 6.00
C THR A 21 -23.52 10.55 5.66
N THR A 22 -22.60 10.74 6.61
CA THR A 22 -21.22 10.27 6.46
C THR A 22 -21.27 8.76 6.21
N PRO A 23 -20.63 8.25 5.13
CA PRO A 23 -20.62 6.83 4.84
C PRO A 23 -19.94 6.06 5.97
N SER A 24 -20.38 4.82 6.22
CA SER A 24 -19.70 3.94 7.16
C SER A 24 -18.33 3.54 6.62
N VAL A 25 -17.41 3.14 7.51
CA VAL A 25 -16.08 2.68 7.10
C VAL A 25 -16.20 1.43 6.22
N ASP A 26 -17.14 0.52 6.50
CA ASP A 26 -17.38 -0.67 5.68
C ASP A 26 -17.88 -0.31 4.27
N ASP A 27 -18.75 0.73 4.14
CA ASP A 27 -19.21 1.22 2.84
C ASP A 27 -18.03 1.82 2.02
N LEU A 28 -17.13 2.56 2.67
CA LEU A 28 -15.95 3.13 2.02
C LEU A 28 -15.02 2.03 1.52
N ILE A 29 -14.77 1.01 2.33
CA ILE A 29 -13.97 -0.16 1.95
C ILE A 29 -14.62 -0.91 0.77
N ALA A 30 -15.93 -1.14 0.81
CA ALA A 30 -16.64 -1.78 -0.29
C ALA A 30 -16.55 -0.99 -1.61
N ARG A 31 -16.66 0.35 -1.55
CA ARG A 31 -16.47 1.23 -2.72
C ARG A 31 -15.03 1.17 -3.23
N HIS A 32 -14.05 1.22 -2.34
CA HIS A 32 -12.64 1.05 -2.71
C HIS A 32 -12.39 -0.26 -3.44
N LEU A 33 -12.84 -1.38 -2.86
CA LEU A 33 -12.68 -2.70 -3.49
C LEU A 33 -13.36 -2.77 -4.86
N THR A 34 -14.54 -2.15 -5.01
CA THR A 34 -15.22 -2.04 -6.31
C THR A 34 -14.40 -1.21 -7.29
N ALA A 35 -13.88 -0.05 -6.86
CA ALA A 35 -13.10 0.86 -7.69
C ALA A 35 -11.82 0.22 -8.24
N ILE A 36 -11.13 -0.60 -7.44
CA ILE A 36 -9.93 -1.31 -7.90
C ILE A 36 -10.23 -2.56 -8.75
N GLY A 37 -11.49 -2.89 -9.01
CA GLY A 37 -11.89 -4.00 -9.89
C GLY A 37 -12.53 -5.20 -9.20
N GLY A 38 -12.64 -5.21 -7.88
CA GLY A 38 -13.32 -6.21 -7.07
C GLY A 38 -12.40 -7.15 -6.29
N ALA A 39 -12.83 -7.48 -5.07
CA ALA A 39 -12.08 -8.34 -4.17
C ALA A 39 -11.79 -9.73 -4.75
N ASP A 40 -12.73 -10.31 -5.52
CA ASP A 40 -12.57 -11.65 -6.09
C ASP A 40 -11.43 -11.70 -7.12
N LYS A 41 -11.33 -10.68 -7.99
CA LYS A 41 -10.24 -10.59 -8.95
C LYS A 41 -8.88 -10.38 -8.24
N LEU A 42 -8.86 -9.55 -7.21
CA LEU A 42 -7.66 -9.34 -6.41
C LEU A 42 -7.20 -10.63 -5.73
N LYS A 43 -8.13 -11.40 -5.15
CA LYS A 43 -7.86 -12.70 -4.53
C LYS A 43 -7.44 -13.79 -5.53
N ALA A 44 -7.87 -13.67 -6.79
CA ALA A 44 -7.46 -14.58 -7.86
C ALA A 44 -6.00 -14.37 -8.33
N ILE A 45 -5.38 -13.26 -7.94
CA ILE A 45 -3.95 -13.03 -8.17
C ILE A 45 -3.15 -13.89 -7.20
N SER A 46 -2.46 -14.90 -7.71
CA SER A 46 -1.61 -15.80 -6.92
C SER A 46 -0.15 -15.40 -6.91
N THR A 47 0.32 -14.79 -8.00
CA THR A 47 1.70 -14.32 -8.15
C THR A 47 1.74 -12.97 -8.86
N LEU A 48 2.70 -12.13 -8.47
CA LEU A 48 3.07 -10.91 -9.19
C LEU A 48 4.58 -10.85 -9.36
N LYS A 49 5.01 -10.44 -10.55
CA LYS A 49 6.35 -9.91 -10.78
C LYS A 49 6.21 -8.49 -11.27
N ILE A 50 6.78 -7.55 -10.52
CA ILE A 50 6.76 -6.13 -10.81
C ILE A 50 8.19 -5.70 -11.12
N THR A 51 8.39 -5.04 -12.27
CA THR A 51 9.66 -4.43 -12.62
C THR A 51 9.47 -2.94 -12.80
N GLY A 52 10.46 -2.18 -12.38
CA GLY A 52 10.41 -0.73 -12.47
C GLY A 52 11.75 -0.09 -12.13
N ARG A 53 11.73 1.22 -12.02
CA ARG A 53 12.88 2.04 -11.64
C ARG A 53 12.54 2.86 -10.41
N GLY A 54 13.42 2.79 -9.41
CA GLY A 54 13.42 3.70 -8.29
C GLY A 54 14.43 4.81 -8.51
N VAL A 55 14.16 5.99 -7.95
CA VAL A 55 15.16 7.05 -7.80
C VAL A 55 15.45 7.19 -6.32
N ALA A 56 16.65 6.84 -5.91
CA ALA A 56 17.13 6.98 -4.54
C ALA A 56 18.38 7.86 -4.55
N GLN A 57 18.39 8.93 -3.76
CA GLN A 57 19.50 9.88 -3.68
C GLN A 57 19.95 10.42 -5.07
N GLY A 58 18.98 10.66 -5.97
CA GLY A 58 19.22 11.18 -7.32
C GLY A 58 19.81 10.19 -8.33
N LYS A 59 19.89 8.90 -7.99
CA LYS A 59 20.32 7.82 -8.89
C LYS A 59 19.18 6.90 -9.23
N GLU A 60 19.07 6.52 -10.51
CA GLU A 60 18.13 5.46 -10.92
C GLU A 60 18.63 4.09 -10.44
N VAL A 61 17.71 3.34 -9.88
CA VAL A 61 17.93 1.99 -9.34
C VAL A 61 16.87 1.07 -9.94
N PRO A 62 17.24 0.08 -10.77
CA PRO A 62 16.29 -0.92 -11.22
C PRO A 62 15.81 -1.75 -10.04
N ILE A 63 14.50 -1.98 -9.99
CA ILE A 63 13.84 -2.73 -8.92
C ILE A 63 13.02 -3.85 -9.54
N THR A 64 13.11 -5.05 -8.97
CA THR A 64 12.21 -6.16 -9.26
C THR A 64 11.61 -6.67 -7.96
N LEU A 65 10.28 -6.78 -7.94
CA LEU A 65 9.53 -7.31 -6.81
C LEU A 65 8.81 -8.60 -7.25
N TYR A 66 9.01 -9.66 -6.50
CA TYR A 66 8.30 -10.93 -6.64
C TYR A 66 7.40 -11.12 -5.44
N ILE A 67 6.14 -11.46 -5.69
CA ILE A 67 5.17 -11.75 -4.65
C ILE A 67 4.45 -13.05 -5.02
N LYS A 68 4.26 -13.92 -4.05
CA LYS A 68 3.51 -15.17 -4.22
C LYS A 68 2.72 -15.49 -2.97
N ARG A 69 1.44 -15.84 -3.13
CA ARG A 69 0.63 -16.32 -2.00
C ARG A 69 1.18 -17.63 -1.43
N PRO A 70 1.03 -17.85 -0.11
CA PRO A 70 0.26 -17.02 0.84
C PRO A 70 1.04 -15.87 1.51
N GLY A 71 2.25 -15.55 1.14
CA GLY A 71 3.00 -14.46 1.78
C GLY A 71 4.49 -14.57 1.51
N LEU A 72 4.87 -15.01 0.32
CA LEU A 72 6.26 -15.01 -0.14
C LEU A 72 6.54 -13.68 -0.84
N VAL A 73 7.60 -12.99 -0.45
CA VAL A 73 8.00 -11.71 -1.03
C VAL A 73 9.51 -11.69 -1.23
N ARG A 74 9.95 -11.17 -2.38
CA ARG A 74 11.35 -10.88 -2.67
C ARG A 74 11.47 -9.58 -3.44
N SER A 75 12.29 -8.68 -2.97
CA SER A 75 12.69 -7.44 -3.65
C SER A 75 14.16 -7.53 -4.04
N GLU A 76 14.45 -7.17 -5.27
CA GLU A 76 15.81 -7.07 -5.81
C GLU A 76 16.03 -5.66 -6.33
N SER A 77 17.18 -5.08 -6.05
CA SER A 77 17.61 -3.82 -6.62
C SER A 77 19.12 -3.85 -6.93
N ASN A 78 19.55 -3.09 -7.92
CA ASN A 78 20.97 -2.92 -8.20
C ASN A 78 21.38 -1.50 -7.80
N VAL A 79 22.14 -1.40 -6.73
CA VAL A 79 22.62 -0.12 -6.19
C VAL A 79 24.12 -0.03 -6.40
N GLN A 80 24.57 0.90 -7.24
CA GLN A 80 25.99 1.12 -7.54
C GLN A 80 26.72 -0.12 -8.11
N GLY A 81 26.01 -0.99 -8.84
CA GLY A 81 26.55 -2.24 -9.38
C GLY A 81 26.41 -3.43 -8.45
N GLU A 82 26.05 -3.22 -7.20
CA GLU A 82 25.83 -4.27 -6.20
C GLU A 82 24.38 -4.72 -6.15
N SER A 83 24.15 -6.03 -6.07
CA SER A 83 22.80 -6.59 -5.92
C SER A 83 22.38 -6.55 -4.46
N VAL A 84 21.33 -5.77 -4.17
CA VAL A 84 20.68 -5.73 -2.85
C VAL A 84 19.39 -6.53 -2.93
N VAL A 85 19.24 -7.52 -2.05
CA VAL A 85 18.07 -8.40 -2.00
C VAL A 85 17.48 -8.41 -0.61
N GLN A 86 16.15 -8.33 -0.53
CA GLN A 86 15.39 -8.54 0.69
C GLN A 86 14.27 -9.52 0.38
N ALA A 87 14.06 -10.51 1.24
CA ALA A 87 13.01 -11.49 1.03
C ALA A 87 12.39 -11.98 2.35
N PHE A 88 11.16 -12.47 2.24
CA PHE A 88 10.47 -13.24 3.25
C PHE A 88 10.09 -14.61 2.64
N ASP A 89 10.63 -15.69 3.20
CA ASP A 89 10.49 -17.05 2.68
C ASP A 89 9.24 -17.80 3.17
N GLY A 90 8.32 -17.06 3.81
CA GLY A 90 7.13 -17.61 4.47
C GLY A 90 7.35 -17.94 5.96
N LYS A 91 8.59 -17.95 6.42
CA LYS A 91 8.96 -18.21 7.82
C LYS A 91 9.85 -17.13 8.40
N ARG A 92 10.89 -16.75 7.67
CA ARG A 92 11.92 -15.81 8.11
C ARG A 92 12.23 -14.80 7.02
N SER A 93 12.55 -13.61 7.44
CA SER A 93 13.13 -12.58 6.58
C SER A 93 14.63 -12.83 6.42
N TRP A 94 15.16 -12.52 5.24
CA TRP A 94 16.58 -12.56 4.96
C TRP A 94 16.98 -11.46 3.97
N SER A 95 18.25 -11.11 3.94
CA SER A 95 18.77 -10.10 3.03
C SER A 95 20.17 -10.41 2.54
N ILE A 96 20.52 -9.82 1.41
CA ILE A 96 21.87 -9.65 0.89
C ILE A 96 22.05 -8.14 0.69
N ASN A 97 23.03 -7.54 1.34
CA ASN A 97 23.32 -6.13 1.17
C ASN A 97 24.84 -5.87 1.22
N PRO A 98 25.55 -6.03 0.10
CA PRO A 98 27.01 -5.82 0.04
C PRO A 98 27.47 -4.44 0.45
N LEU A 99 26.58 -3.44 0.45
CA LEU A 99 26.88 -2.06 0.83
C LEU A 99 26.95 -1.87 2.36
N MET A 100 26.53 -2.87 3.15
CA MET A 100 26.51 -2.83 4.61
C MET A 100 27.42 -3.91 5.20
N GLY A 101 28.72 -3.66 5.25
CA GLY A 101 29.69 -4.49 5.94
C GLY A 101 29.80 -5.93 5.36
N ASN A 102 29.55 -6.95 6.18
CA ASN A 102 29.62 -8.38 5.77
C ASN A 102 28.45 -8.82 4.90
N GLY A 103 28.06 -8.06 3.90
CA GLY A 103 26.86 -8.09 3.09
C GLY A 103 26.42 -9.39 2.42
N GLY A 104 26.89 -10.53 2.88
CA GLY A 104 26.46 -11.86 2.43
C GLY A 104 25.04 -12.20 2.87
N PRO A 105 24.49 -13.34 2.35
CA PRO A 105 23.16 -13.80 2.69
C PRO A 105 23.01 -14.04 4.21
N ALA A 106 22.05 -13.37 4.84
CA ALA A 106 21.81 -13.49 6.29
C ALA A 106 20.32 -13.44 6.62
N TYR A 107 19.90 -14.29 7.55
CA TYR A 107 18.57 -14.19 8.14
C TYR A 107 18.48 -13.01 9.10
N ALA A 108 17.36 -12.33 9.07
CA ALA A 108 17.01 -11.34 10.06
C ALA A 108 16.61 -11.96 11.39
N GLY A 109 16.59 -11.16 12.46
CA GLY A 109 16.09 -11.54 13.76
C GLY A 109 14.60 -11.91 13.76
N GLU A 110 14.15 -12.50 14.87
CA GLU A 110 12.77 -12.98 15.00
C GLU A 110 11.74 -11.82 14.91
N ALA A 111 12.02 -10.70 15.62
CA ALA A 111 11.14 -9.53 15.62
C ALA A 111 10.97 -8.96 14.20
N GLU A 112 12.05 -8.83 13.44
CA GLU A 112 12.02 -8.35 12.05
C GLU A 112 11.29 -9.34 11.13
N SER A 113 11.50 -10.65 11.32
CA SER A 113 10.79 -11.69 10.58
C SER A 113 9.29 -11.68 10.85
N ASN A 114 8.85 -11.42 12.08
CA ASN A 114 7.44 -11.27 12.43
C ASN A 114 6.80 -10.05 11.77
N ASN A 115 7.49 -8.91 11.77
CA ASN A 115 7.06 -7.70 11.07
C ASN A 115 6.99 -7.92 9.54
N ALA A 116 7.96 -8.66 8.97
CA ALA A 116 7.96 -8.99 7.56
C ALA A 116 6.80 -9.92 7.17
N ARG A 117 6.44 -10.87 8.04
CA ARG A 117 5.26 -11.75 7.84
C ARG A 117 3.97 -10.93 7.74
N GLU A 118 3.75 -10.03 8.68
CA GLU A 118 2.54 -9.21 8.71
C GLU A 118 2.42 -8.34 7.44
N ARG A 119 3.53 -7.75 6.99
CA ARG A 119 3.58 -7.01 5.72
C ARG A 119 3.32 -7.90 4.52
N ALA A 120 3.93 -9.10 4.47
CA ALA A 120 3.81 -10.03 3.36
C ALA A 120 2.38 -10.57 3.20
N GLU A 121 1.65 -10.81 4.31
CA GLU A 121 0.24 -11.21 4.30
C GLU A 121 -0.68 -10.17 3.63
N SER A 122 -0.30 -8.89 3.66
CA SER A 122 -1.07 -7.80 3.06
C SER A 122 -0.50 -7.29 1.74
N GLN A 123 0.63 -7.82 1.28
CA GLN A 123 1.36 -7.28 0.13
C GLN A 123 0.58 -7.35 -1.19
N LEU A 124 -0.23 -8.40 -1.40
CA LEU A 124 -1.06 -8.55 -2.59
C LEU A 124 -2.42 -7.87 -2.45
N ASP A 125 -3.03 -7.99 -1.29
CA ASP A 125 -4.43 -7.60 -1.09
C ASP A 125 -4.59 -6.19 -0.54
N GLY A 126 -3.50 -5.62 -0.02
CA GLY A 126 -3.58 -4.43 0.80
C GLY A 126 -4.17 -4.72 2.19
N PRO A 127 -4.13 -3.74 3.08
CA PRO A 127 -4.55 -3.92 4.47
C PRO A 127 -6.08 -3.93 4.65
N LEU A 128 -6.85 -3.45 3.68
CA LEU A 128 -8.31 -3.33 3.76
C LEU A 128 -9.06 -4.60 3.38
N VAL A 129 -8.48 -5.46 2.53
CA VAL A 129 -9.11 -6.73 2.13
C VAL A 129 -9.13 -7.70 3.30
N ASP A 130 -10.31 -8.25 3.60
CA ASP A 130 -10.52 -9.21 4.67
C ASP A 130 -9.90 -8.79 6.02
N TYR A 131 -9.88 -7.47 6.30
CA TYR A 131 -9.23 -6.92 7.48
C TYR A 131 -9.70 -7.58 8.79
N LYS A 132 -11.01 -7.93 8.89
CA LYS A 132 -11.57 -8.66 10.06
C LYS A 132 -10.94 -10.04 10.20
N ALA A 133 -10.81 -10.78 9.10
CA ALA A 133 -10.21 -12.12 9.10
C ALA A 133 -8.70 -12.07 9.41
N LYS A 134 -8.02 -10.98 9.01
CA LYS A 134 -6.64 -10.70 9.38
C LYS A 134 -6.47 -10.27 10.85
N GLY A 135 -7.57 -10.10 11.60
CA GLY A 135 -7.54 -9.65 12.99
C GLY A 135 -7.26 -8.15 13.14
N SER A 136 -7.46 -7.37 12.09
CA SER A 136 -7.31 -5.91 12.12
C SER A 136 -8.63 -5.22 12.48
N THR A 137 -8.53 -4.00 13.02
CA THR A 137 -9.66 -3.10 13.24
C THR A 137 -9.52 -1.89 12.33
N VAL A 138 -10.65 -1.29 11.92
CA VAL A 138 -10.70 -0.11 11.05
C VAL A 138 -11.58 0.97 11.67
N GLU A 139 -11.19 2.22 11.50
CA GLU A 139 -11.88 3.39 12.04
C GLU A 139 -11.80 4.55 11.04
N LEU A 140 -12.96 5.15 10.71
CA LEU A 140 -13.00 6.36 9.88
C LEU A 140 -12.58 7.57 10.73
N GLN A 141 -11.51 8.24 10.31
CA GLN A 141 -10.95 9.44 10.99
C GLN A 141 -11.48 10.76 10.39
N GLY A 142 -12.35 10.70 9.38
CA GLY A 142 -12.88 11.86 8.67
C GLY A 142 -12.32 12.02 7.28
N LYS A 143 -12.21 13.29 6.83
CA LYS A 143 -11.60 13.63 5.54
C LYS A 143 -10.39 14.53 5.74
N GLU A 144 -9.37 14.33 4.94
CA GLU A 144 -8.18 15.19 4.85
C GLU A 144 -7.86 15.47 3.38
N ASP A 145 -7.14 16.55 3.12
CA ASP A 145 -6.63 16.86 1.79
C ASP A 145 -5.38 16.01 1.49
N VAL A 146 -5.33 15.43 0.29
CA VAL A 146 -4.17 14.74 -0.25
C VAL A 146 -3.86 15.38 -1.61
N GLU A 147 -2.81 16.18 -1.67
CA GLU A 147 -2.35 16.86 -2.89
C GLU A 147 -3.45 17.67 -3.60
N GLY A 148 -4.30 18.35 -2.84
CA GLY A 148 -5.39 19.19 -3.36
C GLY A 148 -6.70 18.43 -3.60
N SER A 149 -6.78 17.14 -3.30
CA SER A 149 -7.99 16.33 -3.43
C SER A 149 -8.49 15.87 -2.05
N PRO A 150 -9.81 15.96 -1.76
CA PRO A 150 -10.35 15.44 -0.50
C PRO A 150 -10.30 13.92 -0.48
N ALA A 151 -9.82 13.34 0.62
CA ALA A 151 -9.73 11.89 0.80
C ALA A 151 -10.28 11.46 2.15
N TYR A 152 -10.93 10.30 2.21
CA TYR A 152 -11.35 9.66 3.45
C TYR A 152 -10.15 9.01 4.13
N LYS A 153 -9.87 9.41 5.36
CA LYS A 153 -8.80 8.84 6.17
C LYS A 153 -9.34 7.69 7.01
N ILE A 154 -8.83 6.50 6.77
CA ILE A 154 -9.17 5.28 7.51
C ILE A 154 -7.93 4.84 8.29
N LYS A 155 -8.07 4.75 9.61
CA LYS A 155 -7.07 4.14 10.48
C LYS A 155 -7.31 2.64 10.53
N ILE A 156 -6.24 1.87 10.34
CA ILE A 156 -6.21 0.42 10.49
C ILE A 156 -5.24 0.13 11.64
N THR A 157 -5.67 -0.68 12.60
CA THR A 157 -4.77 -1.24 13.61
C THR A 157 -4.67 -2.73 13.32
N THR A 158 -3.46 -3.19 12.96
CA THR A 158 -3.20 -4.60 12.64
C THR A 158 -3.24 -5.46 13.90
N ARG A 159 -3.31 -6.79 13.72
CA ARG A 159 -3.22 -7.76 14.83
C ARG A 159 -1.96 -7.57 15.68
N GLY A 160 -0.84 -7.17 15.05
CA GLY A 160 0.43 -6.88 15.73
C GLY A 160 0.50 -5.51 16.39
N GLY A 161 -0.55 -4.68 16.28
CA GLY A 161 -0.60 -3.34 16.87
C GLY A 161 -0.04 -2.23 15.97
N THR A 162 0.41 -2.54 14.74
CA THR A 162 0.87 -1.54 13.78
C THR A 162 -0.28 -0.65 13.34
N SER A 163 -0.09 0.66 13.37
CA SER A 163 -1.06 1.63 12.86
C SER A 163 -0.75 1.98 11.41
N ILE A 164 -1.75 1.81 10.54
CA ILE A 164 -1.71 2.18 9.12
C ILE A 164 -2.85 3.16 8.86
N TYR A 165 -2.60 4.23 8.13
CA TYR A 165 -3.62 5.17 7.69
C TYR A 165 -3.71 5.11 6.17
N CYS A 166 -4.86 4.66 5.67
CA CYS A 166 -5.19 4.66 4.25
C CYS A 166 -6.05 5.88 3.91
N PHE A 167 -5.73 6.55 2.82
CA PHE A 167 -6.46 7.70 2.33
C PHE A 167 -7.11 7.32 1.00
N LEU A 168 -8.43 7.21 1.01
CA LEU A 168 -9.23 6.93 -0.17
C LEU A 168 -9.73 8.23 -0.76
N ASP A 169 -9.36 8.54 -1.99
CA ASP A 169 -9.86 9.70 -2.73
C ASP A 169 -11.40 9.73 -2.69
N ALA A 170 -11.98 10.88 -2.40
CA ALA A 170 -13.42 10.97 -2.11
C ALA A 170 -14.32 10.82 -3.35
N GLU A 171 -13.76 10.90 -4.55
CA GLU A 171 -14.46 10.78 -5.82
C GLU A 171 -14.25 9.38 -6.43
N THR A 172 -13.00 8.94 -6.54
CA THR A 172 -12.62 7.70 -7.20
C THR A 172 -12.55 6.49 -6.27
N TYR A 173 -12.44 6.70 -4.96
CA TYR A 173 -12.21 5.69 -3.91
C TYR A 173 -10.89 4.92 -4.08
N LEU A 174 -9.97 5.39 -4.92
CA LEU A 174 -8.63 4.83 -5.02
C LEU A 174 -7.80 5.23 -3.80
N GLU A 175 -6.92 4.33 -3.35
CA GLU A 175 -5.99 4.60 -2.27
C GLU A 175 -4.82 5.42 -2.81
N THR A 176 -4.82 6.73 -2.54
CA THR A 176 -3.82 7.67 -3.05
C THR A 176 -2.68 7.92 -2.09
N LYS A 177 -2.87 7.65 -0.80
CA LYS A 177 -1.84 7.81 0.22
C LYS A 177 -1.97 6.75 1.30
N VAL A 178 -0.83 6.24 1.74
CA VAL A 178 -0.72 5.35 2.91
C VAL A 178 0.33 5.92 3.86
N ILE A 179 0.03 5.94 5.15
CA ILE A 179 1.02 6.24 6.20
C ILE A 179 1.10 5.01 7.09
N THR A 180 2.32 4.48 7.27
CA THR A 180 2.58 3.36 8.19
C THR A 180 3.47 3.85 9.32
N LYS A 181 3.05 3.64 10.56
CA LYS A 181 3.88 3.86 11.73
C LYS A 181 4.78 2.66 11.95
N VAL A 182 6.08 2.90 11.96
CA VAL A 182 7.10 1.87 12.09
C VAL A 182 7.95 2.15 13.31
N VAL A 183 8.22 1.12 14.11
CA VAL A 183 9.16 1.19 15.24
C VAL A 183 10.49 0.61 14.79
N GLY A 184 11.56 1.39 14.90
CA GLY A 184 12.90 0.95 14.52
C GLY A 184 13.95 2.03 14.81
N GLY A 185 15.23 1.65 14.82
CA GLY A 185 16.34 2.61 14.95
C GLY A 185 16.34 3.48 16.21
N GLY A 186 15.62 3.06 17.26
CA GLY A 186 15.53 3.81 18.52
C GLY A 186 14.31 4.72 18.67
N GLY A 187 13.32 4.64 17.78
CA GLY A 187 12.09 5.42 17.87
C GLY A 187 10.97 4.97 16.95
N GLU A 188 9.84 5.66 17.04
CA GLU A 188 8.72 5.53 16.08
C GLU A 188 8.91 6.57 14.97
N PHE A 189 8.70 6.17 13.71
CA PHE A 189 8.69 7.06 12.58
C PHE A 189 7.57 6.68 11.61
N GLU A 190 7.15 7.64 10.80
CA GLU A 190 6.11 7.46 9.80
C GLU A 190 6.72 7.32 8.41
N VAL A 191 6.35 6.24 7.72
CA VAL A 191 6.63 6.05 6.30
C VAL A 191 5.36 6.43 5.55
N THR A 192 5.44 7.44 4.71
CA THR A 192 4.36 7.87 3.82
C THR A 192 4.62 7.34 2.41
N ALA A 193 3.61 6.76 1.79
CA ALA A 193 3.61 6.40 0.38
C ALA A 193 2.47 7.14 -0.33
N LEU A 194 2.79 7.95 -1.33
CA LEU A 194 1.84 8.51 -2.28
C LEU A 194 1.76 7.59 -3.48
N GLN A 195 0.54 7.30 -3.94
CA GLN A 195 0.28 6.35 -5.00
C GLN A 195 -0.47 7.04 -6.14
N GLY A 196 -0.06 6.76 -7.39
CA GLY A 196 -0.66 7.38 -8.56
C GLY A 196 -0.49 6.56 -9.83
N ASN A 197 -0.92 7.15 -10.96
CA ASN A 197 -0.81 6.53 -12.28
C ASN A 197 -1.41 5.10 -12.31
N PHE A 198 -2.63 4.94 -11.80
CA PHE A 198 -3.32 3.66 -11.71
C PHE A 198 -3.60 3.08 -13.09
N LYS A 199 -3.22 1.81 -13.31
CA LYS A 199 -3.46 1.07 -14.56
C LYS A 199 -4.07 -0.30 -14.28
N PRO A 200 -4.84 -0.85 -15.24
CA PRO A 200 -5.42 -2.18 -15.10
C PRO A 200 -4.36 -3.27 -15.29
N GLU A 201 -4.19 -4.12 -14.28
CA GLU A 201 -3.26 -5.25 -14.29
C GLU A 201 -3.99 -6.49 -13.74
N GLY A 202 -4.10 -7.54 -14.53
CA GLY A 202 -4.81 -8.76 -14.14
C GLY A 202 -6.29 -8.55 -13.79
N GLY A 203 -6.90 -7.46 -14.29
CA GLY A 203 -8.31 -7.11 -14.06
C GLY A 203 -8.55 -6.29 -12.79
N VAL A 204 -7.49 -5.83 -12.10
CA VAL A 204 -7.54 -4.88 -10.98
C VAL A 204 -6.72 -3.63 -11.31
N LEU A 205 -7.07 -2.49 -10.70
CA LEU A 205 -6.27 -1.27 -10.81
C LEU A 205 -5.12 -1.30 -9.82
N MET A 206 -3.89 -1.11 -10.32
CA MET A 206 -2.67 -1.02 -9.51
C MET A 206 -1.96 0.32 -9.74
N PRO A 207 -1.36 0.93 -8.72
CA PRO A 207 -0.56 2.14 -8.90
C PRO A 207 0.71 1.84 -9.71
N HIS A 208 1.10 2.77 -10.59
CA HIS A 208 2.34 2.70 -11.37
C HIS A 208 3.34 3.78 -10.98
N SER A 209 3.00 4.65 -10.03
CA SER A 209 3.95 5.52 -9.34
C SER A 209 3.74 5.42 -7.85
N ILE A 210 4.82 5.31 -7.08
CA ILE A 210 4.81 5.26 -5.63
C ILE A 210 5.97 6.13 -5.13
N ASP A 211 5.64 7.21 -4.42
CA ASP A 211 6.62 8.08 -3.80
C ASP A 211 6.64 7.85 -2.30
N GLN A 212 7.77 7.37 -1.79
CA GLN A 212 7.93 7.09 -0.37
C GLN A 212 8.79 8.16 0.32
N SER A 213 8.34 8.56 1.50
CA SER A 213 9.06 9.51 2.34
C SER A 213 9.04 9.10 3.81
N ILE A 214 10.06 9.56 4.56
CA ILE A 214 10.12 9.52 6.03
C ILE A 214 10.20 10.98 6.49
N GLY A 215 9.13 11.46 7.12
CA GLY A 215 8.96 12.89 7.36
C GLY A 215 8.99 13.67 6.04
N THR A 216 9.90 14.62 5.90
CA THR A 216 10.09 15.40 4.66
C THR A 216 11.12 14.81 3.70
N LEU A 217 11.82 13.75 4.09
CA LEU A 217 12.86 13.12 3.27
C LEU A 217 12.22 12.11 2.31
N VAL A 218 12.30 12.38 1.01
CA VAL A 218 11.96 11.40 -0.03
C VAL A 218 13.05 10.33 -0.06
N VAL A 219 12.65 9.08 0.23
CA VAL A 219 13.56 7.93 0.29
C VAL A 219 13.52 7.09 -0.98
N LEU A 220 12.38 7.12 -1.70
CA LEU A 220 12.20 6.38 -2.95
C LEU A 220 11.11 7.02 -3.80
N ASN A 221 11.40 7.25 -5.09
CA ASN A 221 10.40 7.47 -6.13
C ASN A 221 10.41 6.23 -7.02
N LEU A 222 9.35 5.45 -7.02
CA LEU A 222 9.24 4.22 -7.80
C LEU A 222 8.30 4.44 -8.98
N VAL A 223 8.79 4.17 -10.18
CA VAL A 223 8.01 4.08 -11.42
C VAL A 223 7.91 2.62 -11.83
N ILE A 224 6.71 2.07 -11.83
CA ILE A 224 6.42 0.69 -12.25
C ILE A 224 6.29 0.69 -13.78
N GLU A 225 7.12 -0.12 -14.43
CA GLU A 225 7.19 -0.24 -15.90
C GLU A 225 6.38 -1.43 -16.40
N LYS A 226 6.42 -2.56 -15.66
CA LYS A 226 5.76 -3.80 -16.06
C LYS A 226 5.23 -4.55 -14.83
N VAL A 227 4.03 -5.08 -14.95
CA VAL A 227 3.42 -6.00 -14.00
C VAL A 227 3.07 -7.31 -14.72
N GLU A 228 3.55 -8.43 -14.23
CA GLU A 228 3.25 -9.76 -14.75
C GLU A 228 2.44 -10.51 -13.69
N VAL A 229 1.19 -10.83 -14.06
CA VAL A 229 0.19 -11.41 -13.15
C VAL A 229 0.07 -12.91 -13.40
N ASN A 230 0.00 -13.70 -12.33
CA ASN A 230 -0.23 -15.14 -12.35
C ASN A 230 0.79 -15.93 -13.21
N ILE A 231 2.05 -15.45 -13.26
CA ILE A 231 3.14 -16.19 -13.89
C ILE A 231 3.69 -17.27 -12.95
N PRO A 232 4.24 -18.36 -13.47
CA PRO A 232 4.93 -19.36 -12.64
C PRO A 232 6.15 -18.74 -11.94
N ILE A 233 6.17 -18.77 -10.60
CA ILE A 233 7.33 -18.39 -9.78
C ILE A 233 7.65 -19.56 -8.86
N ALA A 234 8.86 -20.12 -8.97
CA ALA A 234 9.30 -21.23 -8.12
C ALA A 234 9.52 -20.74 -6.68
N ASP A 235 9.19 -21.56 -5.68
CA ASP A 235 9.37 -21.20 -4.27
C ASP A 235 10.85 -20.96 -3.92
N SER A 236 11.79 -21.60 -4.64
CA SER A 236 13.21 -21.37 -4.48
C SER A 236 13.67 -19.93 -4.72
N VAL A 237 12.90 -19.15 -5.48
CA VAL A 237 13.15 -17.70 -5.68
C VAL A 237 13.15 -16.95 -4.35
N PHE A 238 12.35 -17.38 -3.39
CA PHE A 238 12.16 -16.72 -2.10
C PHE A 238 13.09 -17.25 -1.00
N GLN A 239 13.78 -18.36 -1.26
CA GLN A 239 14.66 -18.98 -0.27
C GLN A 239 16.02 -18.27 -0.19
N LEU A 240 16.61 -18.29 1.00
CA LEU A 240 17.99 -17.84 1.18
C LEU A 240 18.91 -18.66 0.28
N PRO A 241 19.72 -18.03 -0.59
CA PRO A 241 20.67 -18.77 -1.41
C PRO A 241 21.65 -19.56 -0.55
N VAL A 242 21.79 -20.84 -0.83
CA VAL A 242 22.85 -21.65 -0.23
C VAL A 242 24.15 -21.23 -0.89
N PRO A 243 25.20 -20.83 -0.14
CA PRO A 243 26.48 -20.55 -0.74
C PRO A 243 26.94 -21.77 -1.57
N ASP A 244 27.35 -21.52 -2.82
CA ASP A 244 27.95 -22.55 -3.64
C ASP A 244 29.17 -23.12 -2.91
N ALA A 245 29.06 -24.37 -2.51
CA ALA A 245 30.16 -25.10 -1.83
C ALA A 245 31.40 -25.35 -2.74
N GLY A 246 31.45 -24.72 -3.92
CA GLY A 246 32.36 -25.03 -5.01
C GLY A 246 33.28 -23.95 -5.54
N LYS A 247 33.40 -22.80 -4.88
CA LYS A 247 34.41 -21.76 -5.25
C LYS A 247 35.21 -21.32 -4.02
N GLN A 248 36.11 -22.14 -3.61
CA GLN A 248 37.28 -21.76 -2.83
C GLN A 248 38.46 -21.60 -3.79
#